data_48a0d1d7622aeccfba5f528d01a205d6
#
_entry.id   48a0d1d7622aeccfba5f528d01a205d6
#
_cell.length_a   1.000
_cell.length_b   1.000
_cell.length_c   1.000
_cell.angle_alpha   90.00
_cell.angle_beta   90.00
_cell.angle_gamma   90.00
#
_symmetry.space_group_name_H-M   'P 1'
#
loop_
_entity.id
_entity.type
_entity.pdbx_description
1 polymer ?
#
loop_
_entity_poly.entity_id
_entity_poly.type
_entity_poly.pdbx_seq_one_letter_code
_entity_poly.pdbx_strand_id
1 'polypeptide(L)'
;MALGTMNHLALTLRNLRVSEAAFYAPVLEFLGYAKVEDSPEMTLWFSNASFCSINLWQAKPDLAGVTHQRYAPGFHHFAFNADSRQEVDDLYKLLRKISATVIDTPAEYEYVRGYYAVFFADPDGMKFELVHIPPEAFAA
;
A
#
# COMPACT_ATOMS: atom_id res chain seq x y z
N MET A 1 -1.83 -21.80 -8.57
CA MET A 1 -1.59 -20.83 -7.49
C MET A 1 -1.15 -21.59 -6.25
N ALA A 2 -0.11 -21.14 -5.57
CA ALA A 2 0.38 -21.85 -4.38
C ALA A 2 -0.53 -21.64 -3.19
N LEU A 3 -0.69 -22.70 -2.37
CA LEU A 3 -1.44 -22.62 -1.13
C LEU A 3 -0.82 -21.57 -0.19
N GLY A 4 -1.66 -20.70 0.36
CA GLY A 4 -1.22 -19.66 1.30
C GLY A 4 -0.81 -18.34 0.66
N THR A 5 -0.79 -18.23 -0.68
CA THR A 5 -0.59 -16.93 -1.33
C THR A 5 -1.76 -15.99 -1.04
N MET A 6 -1.46 -14.70 -0.99
CA MET A 6 -2.51 -13.70 -0.73
C MET A 6 -3.48 -13.62 -1.89
N ASN A 7 -4.78 -13.65 -1.58
CA ASN A 7 -5.83 -13.41 -2.55
C ASN A 7 -6.18 -11.92 -2.61
N HIS A 8 -6.52 -11.32 -1.46
CA HIS A 8 -6.83 -9.89 -1.39
C HIS A 8 -6.57 -9.33 0.01
N LEU A 9 -6.38 -8.03 0.06
CA LEU A 9 -6.37 -7.23 1.28
C LEU A 9 -7.57 -6.27 1.21
N ALA A 10 -8.33 -6.18 2.28
CA ALA A 10 -9.45 -5.24 2.37
C ALA A 10 -9.18 -4.20 3.46
N LEU A 11 -9.39 -2.95 3.11
CA LEU A 11 -9.18 -1.79 3.99
C LEU A 11 -10.46 -0.98 4.08
N THR A 12 -10.80 -0.52 5.28
CA THR A 12 -11.90 0.41 5.48
C THR A 12 -11.35 1.82 5.62
N LEU A 13 -11.87 2.76 4.83
CA LEU A 13 -11.42 4.14 4.75
C LEU A 13 -12.49 5.07 5.32
N ARG A 14 -12.06 6.13 5.99
CA ARG A 14 -12.97 7.16 6.52
C ARG A 14 -13.82 7.76 5.42
N ASN A 15 -13.20 8.12 4.30
CA ASN A 15 -13.86 8.64 3.11
C ASN A 15 -13.26 7.99 1.88
N LEU A 16 -13.94 6.97 1.36
CA LEU A 16 -13.48 6.18 0.22
C LEU A 16 -13.14 7.05 -1.00
N ARG A 17 -14.04 7.95 -1.39
CA ARG A 17 -13.87 8.75 -2.62
C ARG A 17 -12.70 9.74 -2.51
N VAL A 18 -12.58 10.41 -1.38
CA VAL A 18 -11.50 11.36 -1.15
C VAL A 18 -10.15 10.65 -1.08
N SER A 19 -10.05 9.58 -0.30
CA SER A 19 -8.80 8.83 -0.14
C SER A 19 -8.40 8.11 -1.43
N GLU A 20 -9.35 7.56 -2.18
CA GLU A 20 -9.08 6.93 -3.47
C GLU A 20 -8.50 7.94 -4.46
N ALA A 21 -9.16 9.09 -4.63
CA ALA A 21 -8.69 10.11 -5.57
C ALA A 21 -7.33 10.70 -5.19
N ALA A 22 -7.12 10.99 -3.92
CA ALA A 22 -5.91 11.67 -3.44
C ALA A 22 -4.71 10.74 -3.29
N PHE A 23 -4.91 9.46 -3.03
CA PHE A 23 -3.85 8.55 -2.65
C PHE A 23 -3.93 7.20 -3.36
N TYR A 24 -5.03 6.43 -3.18
CA TYR A 24 -5.04 5.04 -3.63
C TYR A 24 -5.01 4.88 -5.14
N ALA A 25 -5.73 5.70 -5.91
CA ALA A 25 -5.72 5.60 -7.36
C ALA A 25 -4.31 5.83 -7.93
N PRO A 26 -3.62 6.95 -7.67
CA PRO A 26 -2.29 7.14 -8.21
C PRO A 26 -1.26 6.11 -7.70
N VAL A 27 -1.33 5.71 -6.43
CA VAL A 27 -0.39 4.75 -5.86
C VAL A 27 -0.63 3.34 -6.40
N LEU A 28 -1.87 2.88 -6.43
CA LEU A 28 -2.20 1.54 -6.92
C LEU A 28 -1.95 1.41 -8.43
N GLU A 29 -2.25 2.46 -9.22
CA GLU A 29 -1.91 2.48 -10.65
C GLU A 29 -0.38 2.37 -10.85
N PHE A 30 0.41 3.11 -10.09
CA PHE A 30 1.87 2.98 -10.11
C PHE A 30 2.32 1.55 -9.81
N LEU A 31 1.67 0.88 -8.85
CA LEU A 31 1.98 -0.50 -8.44
C LEU A 31 1.42 -1.56 -9.41
N GLY A 32 0.77 -1.16 -10.50
CA GLY A 32 0.26 -2.07 -11.52
C GLY A 32 -1.14 -2.62 -11.26
N TYR A 33 -1.89 -2.00 -10.36
CA TYR A 33 -3.30 -2.33 -10.12
C TYR A 33 -4.21 -1.49 -11.02
N ALA A 34 -5.34 -2.06 -11.39
CA ALA A 34 -6.42 -1.36 -12.11
C ALA A 34 -7.74 -1.54 -11.38
N LYS A 35 -8.56 -0.49 -11.35
CA LYS A 35 -9.89 -0.56 -10.74
C LYS A 35 -10.82 -1.39 -11.64
N VAL A 36 -11.37 -2.46 -11.09
CA VAL A 36 -12.25 -3.41 -11.80
C VAL A 36 -13.68 -3.43 -11.27
N GLU A 37 -13.92 -2.94 -10.05
CA GLU A 37 -15.26 -2.73 -9.50
C GLU A 37 -15.35 -1.38 -8.83
N ASP A 38 -16.52 -0.74 -8.95
CA ASP A 38 -16.80 0.57 -8.38
C ASP A 38 -18.26 0.66 -7.94
N SER A 39 -18.48 0.69 -6.64
CA SER A 39 -19.79 0.90 -6.03
C SER A 39 -19.70 1.98 -4.94
N PRO A 40 -20.85 2.51 -4.45
CA PRO A 40 -20.82 3.50 -3.38
C PRO A 40 -20.10 3.04 -2.11
N GLU A 41 -20.13 1.74 -1.82
CA GLU A 41 -19.59 1.16 -0.59
C GLU A 41 -18.18 0.63 -0.75
N MET A 42 -17.74 0.27 -1.97
CA MET A 42 -16.48 -0.44 -2.16
C MET A 42 -15.93 -0.27 -3.58
N THR A 43 -14.62 -0.14 -3.69
CA THR A 43 -13.90 -0.29 -4.96
C THR A 43 -12.90 -1.45 -4.87
N LEU A 44 -12.71 -2.15 -5.98
CA LEU A 44 -11.79 -3.27 -6.08
C LEU A 44 -10.72 -2.95 -7.12
N TRP A 45 -9.48 -3.03 -6.68
CA TRP A 45 -8.29 -2.82 -7.50
C TRP A 45 -7.55 -4.14 -7.67
N PHE A 46 -7.36 -4.59 -8.91
CA PHE A 46 -6.78 -5.89 -9.22
C PHE A 46 -5.45 -5.75 -9.96
N SER A 47 -4.49 -6.59 -9.59
CA SER A 47 -3.20 -6.73 -10.28
C SER A 47 -3.12 -8.09 -10.99
N ASN A 48 -3.00 -8.07 -12.31
CA ASN A 48 -2.78 -9.29 -13.09
C ASN A 48 -1.41 -9.92 -12.79
N ALA A 49 -0.39 -9.10 -12.56
CA ALA A 49 0.96 -9.59 -12.28
C ALA A 49 1.06 -10.34 -10.95
N SER A 50 0.45 -9.79 -9.90
CA SER A 50 0.44 -10.40 -8.56
C SER A 50 -0.70 -11.39 -8.36
N PHE A 51 -1.70 -11.34 -9.21
CA PHE A 51 -2.95 -12.09 -9.12
C PHE A 51 -3.64 -11.93 -7.77
N CYS A 52 -3.69 -10.69 -7.30
CA CYS A 52 -4.35 -10.33 -6.05
C CYS A 52 -5.07 -8.98 -6.18
N SER A 53 -5.93 -8.67 -5.22
CA SER A 53 -6.64 -7.40 -5.19
C SER A 53 -6.49 -6.65 -3.87
N ILE A 54 -6.69 -5.35 -3.98
CA ILE A 54 -6.87 -4.44 -2.84
C ILE A 54 -8.32 -3.93 -2.90
N ASN A 55 -9.08 -4.18 -1.84
CA ASN A 55 -10.47 -3.79 -1.75
C ASN A 55 -10.58 -2.61 -0.79
N LEU A 56 -11.13 -1.50 -1.24
CA LEU A 56 -11.29 -0.29 -0.45
C LEU A 56 -12.77 -0.14 -0.08
N TRP A 57 -13.06 -0.09 1.22
CA TRP A 57 -14.42 -0.03 1.75
C TRP A 57 -14.70 1.33 2.38
N GLN A 58 -15.91 1.84 2.19
CA GLN A 58 -16.39 3.01 2.92
C GLN A 58 -16.72 2.65 4.36
N ALA A 59 -16.18 3.38 5.33
CA ALA A 59 -16.53 3.22 6.74
C ALA A 59 -18.02 3.45 6.96
N LYS A 60 -18.62 2.71 7.89
CA LYS A 60 -20.00 2.98 8.33
C LYS A 60 -20.07 4.37 8.97
N PRO A 61 -21.18 5.11 8.83
CA PRO A 61 -21.28 6.49 9.31
C PRO A 61 -20.92 6.67 10.78
N ASP A 62 -21.32 5.75 11.63
CA ASP A 62 -21.06 5.77 13.08
C ASP A 62 -19.60 5.40 13.44
N LEU A 63 -18.85 4.83 12.51
CA LEU A 63 -17.44 4.42 12.70
C LEU A 63 -16.45 5.28 11.93
N ALA A 64 -16.90 6.16 11.04
CA ALA A 64 -16.02 6.97 10.20
C ALA A 64 -15.13 7.95 10.99
N GLY A 65 -15.50 8.29 12.22
CA GLY A 65 -14.70 9.14 13.11
C GLY A 65 -13.65 8.40 13.95
N VAL A 66 -13.62 7.06 13.90
CA VAL A 66 -12.63 6.27 14.65
C VAL A 66 -11.24 6.49 14.05
N THR A 67 -10.25 6.79 14.89
CA THR A 67 -8.87 7.02 14.47
C THR A 67 -8.10 5.71 14.44
N HIS A 68 -7.41 5.45 13.32
CA HIS A 68 -6.51 4.30 13.22
C HIS A 68 -5.34 4.41 14.21
N GLN A 69 -5.05 3.32 14.90
CA GLN A 69 -3.94 3.19 15.85
C GLN A 69 -3.00 2.08 15.41
N ARG A 70 -1.84 2.45 14.86
CA ARG A 70 -0.86 1.49 14.30
C ARG A 70 -0.41 0.42 15.30
N TYR A 71 -0.26 0.79 16.56
CA TYR A 71 0.27 -0.09 17.61
C TYR A 71 -0.81 -0.75 18.46
N ALA A 72 -2.08 -0.50 18.17
CA ALA A 72 -3.19 -1.29 18.72
C ALA A 72 -3.36 -2.59 17.93
N PRO A 73 -3.97 -3.64 18.52
CA PRO A 73 -4.25 -4.87 17.77
C PRO A 73 -4.99 -4.58 16.46
N GLY A 74 -4.44 -5.07 15.34
CA GLY A 74 -4.98 -4.85 14.01
C GLY A 74 -3.90 -4.54 12.98
N PHE A 75 -4.18 -3.61 12.07
CA PHE A 75 -3.29 -3.26 10.99
C PHE A 75 -2.10 -2.41 11.49
N HIS A 76 -0.88 -2.93 11.36
CA HIS A 76 0.35 -2.19 11.64
C HIS A 76 0.87 -1.51 10.36
N HIS A 77 1.15 -2.29 9.33
CA HIS A 77 1.53 -1.80 7.99
C HIS A 77 1.44 -2.93 6.97
N PHE A 78 1.51 -2.57 5.69
CA PHE A 78 1.54 -3.52 4.58
C PHE A 78 2.68 -3.14 3.62
N ALA A 79 3.46 -4.13 3.20
CA ALA A 79 4.59 -3.94 2.31
C ALA A 79 4.32 -4.53 0.92
N PHE A 80 4.61 -3.75 -0.12
CA PHE A 80 4.61 -4.17 -1.51
C PHE A 80 6.04 -4.44 -1.98
N ASN A 81 6.21 -5.38 -2.89
CA ASN A 81 7.50 -5.65 -3.51
C ASN A 81 7.80 -4.68 -4.65
N ALA A 82 9.05 -4.27 -4.75
CA ALA A 82 9.63 -3.61 -5.92
C ALA A 82 10.72 -4.48 -6.53
N ASP A 83 10.85 -4.46 -7.85
CA ASP A 83 11.88 -5.21 -8.57
C ASP A 83 13.25 -4.50 -8.53
N SER A 84 13.28 -3.21 -8.20
CA SER A 84 14.50 -2.43 -8.16
C SER A 84 14.43 -1.29 -7.14
N ARG A 85 15.60 -0.76 -6.75
CA ARG A 85 15.72 0.46 -5.95
C ARG A 85 15.13 1.65 -6.70
N GLN A 86 15.27 1.70 -8.03
CA GLN A 86 14.72 2.77 -8.84
C GLN A 86 13.19 2.87 -8.72
N GLU A 87 12.49 1.74 -8.67
CA GLU A 87 11.04 1.73 -8.46
C GLU A 87 10.66 2.30 -7.10
N VAL A 88 11.44 2.04 -6.06
CA VAL A 88 11.23 2.65 -4.72
C VAL A 88 11.42 4.17 -4.80
N ASP A 89 12.46 4.64 -5.46
CA ASP A 89 12.71 6.07 -5.65
C ASP A 89 11.64 6.74 -6.51
N ASP A 90 11.14 6.06 -7.54
CA ASP A 90 10.09 6.57 -8.42
C ASP A 90 8.75 6.69 -7.67
N LEU A 91 8.41 5.73 -6.82
CA LEU A 91 7.24 5.87 -5.95
C LEU A 91 7.39 7.07 -5.00
N TYR A 92 8.56 7.26 -4.43
CA TYR A 92 8.82 8.42 -3.58
C TYR A 92 8.55 9.74 -4.30
N LYS A 93 8.99 9.86 -5.56
CA LYS A 93 8.70 11.03 -6.39
C LYS A 93 7.19 11.24 -6.59
N LEU A 94 6.46 10.16 -6.86
CA LEU A 94 5.00 10.20 -6.98
C LEU A 94 4.34 10.64 -5.67
N LEU A 95 4.75 10.07 -4.54
CA LEU A 95 4.22 10.42 -3.22
C LEU A 95 4.38 11.91 -2.92
N ARG A 96 5.53 12.49 -3.25
CA ARG A 96 5.76 13.93 -3.13
C ARG A 96 4.86 14.73 -4.06
N LYS A 97 4.72 14.31 -5.31
CA LYS A 97 3.87 14.96 -6.31
C LYS A 97 2.41 15.05 -5.88
N ILE A 98 1.88 13.98 -5.26
CA ILE A 98 0.49 13.93 -4.78
C ILE A 98 0.33 14.46 -3.36
N SER A 99 1.40 14.97 -2.75
CA SER A 99 1.43 15.47 -1.37
C SER A 99 1.01 14.43 -0.33
N ALA A 100 1.35 13.16 -0.57
CA ALA A 100 1.13 12.08 0.39
C ALA A 100 2.09 12.19 1.57
N THR A 101 1.69 11.62 2.71
CA THR A 101 2.55 11.55 3.89
C THR A 101 3.66 10.53 3.67
N VAL A 102 4.91 10.97 3.66
CA VAL A 102 6.09 10.11 3.69
C VAL A 102 6.57 10.01 5.14
N ILE A 103 6.62 8.79 5.67
CA ILE A 103 7.07 8.54 7.04
C ILE A 103 8.60 8.49 7.08
N ASP A 104 9.19 7.67 6.20
CA ASP A 104 10.64 7.57 6.04
C ASP A 104 10.97 7.56 4.55
N THR A 105 11.87 8.44 4.14
CA THR A 105 12.35 8.53 2.75
C THR A 105 13.11 7.28 2.35
N PRO A 106 13.31 7.00 1.04
CA PRO A 106 14.04 5.82 0.59
C PRO A 106 15.40 5.68 1.26
N ALA A 107 15.66 4.52 1.85
CA ALA A 107 16.91 4.20 2.53
C ALA A 107 17.14 2.70 2.61
N GLU A 108 18.41 2.32 2.86
CA GLU A 108 18.74 0.95 3.26
C GLU A 108 18.41 0.72 4.74
N TYR A 109 17.95 -0.50 5.03
CA TYR A 109 17.65 -0.96 6.38
C TYR A 109 18.36 -2.28 6.65
N GLU A 110 18.82 -2.48 7.87
CA GLU A 110 19.59 -3.67 8.27
C GLU A 110 18.72 -4.88 8.62
N TYR A 111 17.46 -4.91 8.15
CA TYR A 111 16.57 -6.07 8.38
C TYR A 111 17.04 -7.30 7.61
N VAL A 112 17.40 -7.08 6.34
CA VAL A 112 17.96 -8.08 5.44
C VAL A 112 18.96 -7.37 4.54
N ARG A 113 20.01 -8.09 4.11
CA ARG A 113 21.04 -7.53 3.23
C ARG A 113 20.44 -6.96 1.95
N GLY A 114 20.68 -5.68 1.72
CA GLY A 114 20.20 -4.98 0.52
C GLY A 114 18.74 -4.53 0.59
N TYR A 115 18.10 -4.62 1.76
CA TYR A 115 16.75 -4.12 1.99
C TYR A 115 16.71 -2.61 1.74
N TYR A 116 15.95 -2.16 0.74
CA TYR A 116 15.81 -0.76 0.37
C TYR A 116 14.33 -0.40 0.25
N ALA A 117 13.86 0.58 1.03
CA ALA A 117 12.44 0.83 1.16
C ALA A 117 12.09 2.29 1.39
N VAL A 118 10.86 2.64 1.03
CA VAL A 118 10.17 3.88 1.43
C VAL A 118 8.94 3.53 2.26
N PHE A 119 8.71 4.29 3.33
CA PHE A 119 7.53 4.14 4.19
C PHE A 119 6.64 5.36 4.07
N PHE A 120 5.35 5.14 3.91
CA PHE A 120 4.38 6.20 3.67
C PHE A 120 3.03 5.86 4.31
N ALA A 121 2.14 6.83 4.35
CA ALA A 121 0.81 6.64 4.95
C ALA A 121 -0.29 7.15 4.03
N ASP A 122 -1.46 6.52 4.13
CA ASP A 122 -2.67 7.02 3.50
C ASP A 122 -3.28 8.20 4.28
N PRO A 123 -4.36 8.84 3.77
CA PRO A 123 -5.01 9.96 4.48
C PRO A 123 -5.54 9.61 5.88
N ASP A 124 -5.81 8.34 6.17
CA ASP A 124 -6.28 7.88 7.48
C ASP A 124 -5.13 7.50 8.44
N GLY A 125 -3.87 7.62 7.99
CA GLY A 125 -2.68 7.30 8.78
C GLY A 125 -2.27 5.83 8.74
N MET A 126 -2.87 5.01 7.86
CA MET A 126 -2.44 3.62 7.66
C MET A 126 -1.11 3.57 6.93
N LYS A 127 -0.14 2.85 7.50
CA LYS A 127 1.23 2.78 7.01
C LYS A 127 1.39 1.74 5.93
N PHE A 128 2.10 2.12 4.87
CA PHE A 128 2.52 1.25 3.76
C PHE A 128 4.02 1.33 3.55
N GLU A 129 4.53 0.35 2.83
CA GLU A 129 5.92 0.23 2.47
C GLU A 129 6.03 -0.25 1.01
N LEU A 130 6.97 0.31 0.25
CA LEU A 130 7.45 -0.31 -0.97
C LEU A 130 8.90 -0.71 -0.74
N VAL A 131 9.24 -1.99 -0.91
CA VAL A 131 10.55 -2.53 -0.58
C VAL A 131 11.14 -3.33 -1.74
N HIS A 132 12.40 -3.07 -2.03
CA HIS A 132 13.24 -3.92 -2.85
C HIS A 132 14.19 -4.72 -1.98
N ILE A 133 14.13 -6.04 -2.11
CA ILE A 133 15.08 -6.97 -1.48
C ILE A 133 15.73 -7.78 -2.60
N PRO A 134 17.07 -7.73 -2.77
CA PRO A 134 17.72 -8.51 -3.81
C PRO A 134 17.45 -10.00 -3.62
N PRO A 135 17.15 -10.76 -4.69
CA PRO A 135 16.86 -12.19 -4.58
C PRO A 135 17.92 -12.99 -3.84
N GLU A 136 19.20 -12.62 -4.02
CA GLU A 136 20.35 -13.25 -3.36
C GLU A 136 20.38 -13.04 -1.84
N ALA A 137 19.61 -12.09 -1.31
CA ALA A 137 19.53 -11.86 0.14
C ALA A 137 18.95 -13.06 0.90
N PHE A 138 18.16 -13.88 0.21
CA PHE A 138 17.57 -15.11 0.76
C PHE A 138 18.24 -16.38 0.25
N ALA A 139 19.27 -16.26 -0.57
CA ALA A 139 20.05 -17.41 -1.00
C ALA A 139 20.85 -17.96 0.19
N ALA A 140 20.70 -19.26 0.45
CA ALA A 140 21.44 -19.94 1.50
C ALA A 140 22.94 -20.11 1.10
#